data_a4211fe2d64b7ec773229ced4ed7c872
#
_entry.id   a4211fe2d64b7ec773229ced4ed7c872
#
_cell.length_a   1.000
_cell.length_b   1.000
_cell.length_c   1.000
_cell.angle_alpha   90.00
_cell.angle_beta   90.00
_cell.angle_gamma   90.00
#
_symmetry.space_group_name_H-M   'P 1'
#
loop_
_entity.id
_entity.type
_entity.pdbx_description
1 polymer ?
#
loop_
_entity_poly.entity_id
_entity_poly.type
_entity_poly.pdbx_seq_one_letter_code
_entity_poly.pdbx_strand_id
1 'polypeptide(L)'
;MMKKSFTFIVLLNFVLNLSGYFVHAQTSDERANNLFKEVRCLVCQGQTIHESNAELADDLKVIIKEQIMKGQSDENIKQFLVDKYGDWILMTPPFDPYTYVLWLSPAIIILLSLIHISEPTRQEA
;
A
#
# COMPACT_ATOMS: atom_id res chain seq x y z
N MET A 1 47.12 -13.01 -7.00
CA MET A 1 45.68 -13.26 -6.84
C MET A 1 45.04 -12.36 -5.78
N MET A 2 45.67 -12.00 -4.68
CA MET A 2 45.11 -11.18 -3.59
C MET A 2 44.71 -9.75 -3.99
N LYS A 3 45.42 -9.07 -4.90
CA LYS A 3 45.10 -7.69 -5.33
C LYS A 3 43.75 -7.57 -6.03
N LYS A 4 43.37 -8.54 -6.86
CA LYS A 4 42.06 -8.53 -7.58
C LYS A 4 40.87 -8.75 -6.65
N SER A 5 41.05 -9.58 -5.61
CA SER A 5 40.00 -9.83 -4.60
C SER A 5 39.77 -8.60 -3.72
N PHE A 6 40.83 -7.89 -3.35
CA PHE A 6 40.73 -6.66 -2.56
C PHE A 6 39.99 -5.55 -3.33
N THR A 7 40.31 -5.38 -4.63
CA THR A 7 39.63 -4.37 -5.48
C THR A 7 38.16 -4.70 -5.64
N PHE A 8 37.78 -5.98 -5.73
CA PHE A 8 36.40 -6.41 -5.84
C PHE A 8 35.61 -6.12 -4.55
N ILE A 9 36.19 -6.35 -3.38
CA ILE A 9 35.58 -6.06 -2.08
C ILE A 9 35.37 -4.55 -1.89
N VAL A 10 36.36 -3.73 -2.30
CA VAL A 10 36.21 -2.27 -2.23
C VAL A 10 35.15 -1.74 -3.16
N LEU A 11 35.07 -2.26 -4.39
CA LEU A 11 34.00 -1.93 -5.34
C LEU A 11 32.60 -2.36 -4.84
N LEU A 12 32.51 -3.53 -4.25
CA LEU A 12 31.26 -4.03 -3.68
C LEU A 12 30.77 -3.15 -2.51
N ASN A 13 31.68 -2.77 -1.62
CA ASN A 13 31.37 -1.82 -0.54
C ASN A 13 30.99 -0.43 -1.05
N PHE A 14 31.64 0.04 -2.11
CA PHE A 14 31.31 1.31 -2.73
C PHE A 14 29.91 1.30 -3.36
N VAL A 15 29.54 0.22 -4.06
CA VAL A 15 28.20 0.04 -4.63
C VAL A 15 27.13 -0.07 -3.53
N LEU A 16 27.40 -0.80 -2.43
CA LEU A 16 26.47 -0.89 -1.30
C LEU A 16 26.24 0.47 -0.62
N ASN A 17 27.30 1.30 -0.51
CA ASN A 17 27.16 2.64 0.05
C ASN A 17 26.40 3.60 -0.87
N LEU A 18 26.55 3.48 -2.20
CA LEU A 18 25.75 4.30 -3.13
C LEU A 18 24.24 3.97 -3.06
N SER A 19 23.87 2.73 -2.77
CA SER A 19 22.45 2.34 -2.62
C SER A 19 21.77 2.97 -1.40
N GLY A 20 22.52 3.41 -0.41
CA GLY A 20 22.01 4.04 0.81
C GLY A 20 21.62 5.52 0.68
N TYR A 21 21.98 6.19 -0.42
CA TYR A 21 21.72 7.63 -0.57
C TYR A 21 20.40 7.99 -1.26
N PHE A 22 19.62 7.01 -1.70
CA PHE A 22 18.27 7.24 -2.24
C PHE A 22 17.18 7.15 -1.18
N VAL A 23 17.45 7.56 0.06
CA VAL A 23 16.36 7.94 0.96
C VAL A 23 15.87 9.31 0.50
N HIS A 24 14.91 9.30 -0.40
CA HIS A 24 14.18 10.48 -0.78
C HIS A 24 13.44 10.97 0.48
N ALA A 25 13.96 12.01 1.10
CA ALA A 25 13.24 12.71 2.16
C ALA A 25 12.02 13.37 1.50
N GLN A 26 10.91 12.66 1.45
CA GLN A 26 9.63 13.22 1.01
C GLN A 26 9.33 14.44 1.88
N THR A 27 9.04 15.56 1.24
CA THR A 27 8.58 16.74 1.97
C THR A 27 7.26 16.43 2.66
N SER A 28 6.97 17.10 3.77
CA SER A 28 5.72 16.91 4.51
C SER A 28 4.48 17.10 3.61
N ASP A 29 4.56 18.00 2.65
CA ASP A 29 3.47 18.25 1.70
C ASP A 29 3.31 17.11 0.68
N GLU A 30 4.40 16.51 0.22
CA GLU A 30 4.36 15.35 -0.68
C GLU A 30 3.78 14.13 0.04
N ARG A 31 4.17 13.88 1.30
CA ARG A 31 3.58 12.84 2.14
C ARG A 31 2.09 13.05 2.33
N ALA A 32 1.68 14.29 2.65
CA ALA A 32 0.28 14.64 2.80
C ALA A 32 -0.51 14.37 1.52
N ASN A 33 -0.01 14.78 0.36
CA ASN A 33 -0.66 14.56 -0.93
C ASN A 33 -0.79 13.07 -1.28
N ASN A 34 0.18 12.24 -0.93
CA ASN A 34 0.10 10.80 -1.13
C ASN A 34 -0.99 10.18 -0.24
N LEU A 35 -1.03 10.55 1.05
CA LEU A 35 -2.10 10.11 1.96
C LEU A 35 -3.49 10.56 1.49
N PHE A 36 -3.64 11.78 0.95
CA PHE A 36 -4.93 12.25 0.42
C PHE A 36 -5.47 11.40 -0.73
N LYS A 37 -4.60 10.76 -1.51
CA LYS A 37 -4.99 9.82 -2.58
C LYS A 37 -5.40 8.45 -2.06
N GLU A 38 -4.96 8.08 -0.87
CA GLU A 38 -5.28 6.80 -0.24
C GLU A 38 -6.52 6.86 0.63
N VAL A 39 -6.98 8.06 1.01
CA VAL A 39 -8.13 8.27 1.87
C VAL A 39 -9.36 8.60 1.05
N ARG A 40 -10.45 7.89 1.33
CA ARG A 40 -11.74 8.06 0.66
C ARG A 40 -12.51 9.23 1.25
N CYS A 41 -13.15 10.02 0.40
CA CYS A 41 -14.15 10.98 0.84
C CYS A 41 -15.46 10.24 1.18
N LEU A 42 -15.91 10.35 2.42
CA LEU A 42 -17.08 9.61 2.92
C LEU A 42 -18.41 10.11 2.35
N VAL A 43 -18.47 11.35 1.92
CA VAL A 43 -19.69 11.99 1.35
C VAL A 43 -19.65 12.08 -0.19
N CYS A 44 -18.55 11.62 -0.80
CA CYS A 44 -18.37 11.66 -2.25
C CYS A 44 -18.48 10.24 -2.81
N GLN A 45 -19.09 10.08 -3.97
CA GLN A 45 -19.30 8.77 -4.60
C GLN A 45 -17.98 8.14 -5.08
N GLY A 46 -17.20 7.56 -4.15
CA GLY A 46 -15.97 6.81 -4.45
C GLY A 46 -14.73 7.64 -4.78
N GLN A 47 -14.77 8.96 -4.62
CA GLN A 47 -13.62 9.84 -4.82
C GLN A 47 -12.69 9.83 -3.61
N THR A 48 -11.41 10.15 -3.85
CA THR A 48 -10.45 10.40 -2.79
C THR A 48 -10.63 11.81 -2.21
N ILE A 49 -10.13 12.04 -0.98
CA ILE A 49 -10.14 13.41 -0.44
C ILE A 49 -9.25 14.35 -1.25
N HIS A 50 -8.28 13.81 -2.00
CA HIS A 50 -7.43 14.61 -2.90
C HIS A 50 -8.25 15.28 -4.01
N GLU A 51 -9.21 14.56 -4.59
CA GLU A 51 -10.03 14.99 -5.72
C GLU A 51 -11.30 15.74 -5.29
N SER A 52 -11.68 15.60 -4.02
CA SER A 52 -12.91 16.17 -3.49
C SER A 52 -12.69 17.59 -2.95
N ASN A 53 -13.65 18.47 -3.28
CA ASN A 53 -13.76 19.83 -2.71
C ASN A 53 -14.87 19.91 -1.65
N ALA A 54 -15.33 18.80 -1.11
CA ALA A 54 -16.31 18.77 -0.04
C ALA A 54 -15.69 19.28 1.26
N GLU A 55 -16.46 19.98 2.09
CA GLU A 55 -16.02 20.52 3.38
C GLU A 55 -15.41 19.41 4.28
N LEU A 56 -16.05 18.24 4.34
CA LEU A 56 -15.52 17.09 5.09
C LEU A 56 -14.16 16.59 4.55
N ALA A 57 -13.94 16.66 3.23
CA ALA A 57 -12.65 16.29 2.66
C ALA A 57 -11.55 17.27 3.07
N ASP A 58 -11.87 18.55 3.15
CA ASP A 58 -10.92 19.58 3.60
C ASP A 58 -10.61 19.43 5.09
N ASP A 59 -11.59 19.12 5.92
CA ASP A 59 -11.37 18.79 7.35
C ASP A 59 -10.43 17.59 7.51
N LEU A 60 -10.63 16.52 6.74
CA LEU A 60 -9.75 15.34 6.76
C LEU A 60 -8.32 15.69 6.32
N LYS A 61 -8.15 16.54 5.32
CA LYS A 61 -6.83 17.03 4.88
C LYS A 61 -6.12 17.79 6.00
N VAL A 62 -6.84 18.63 6.75
CA VAL A 62 -6.29 19.36 7.90
C VAL A 62 -5.84 18.40 9.00
N ILE A 63 -6.67 17.43 9.35
CA ILE A 63 -6.34 16.40 10.36
C ILE A 63 -5.08 15.63 9.96
N ILE A 64 -4.98 15.18 8.72
CA ILE A 64 -3.81 14.43 8.23
C ILE A 64 -2.54 15.29 8.31
N LYS A 65 -2.59 16.55 7.87
CA LYS A 65 -1.45 17.48 7.96
C LYS A 65 -1.02 17.71 9.41
N GLU A 66 -1.96 17.85 10.32
CA GLU A 66 -1.68 17.98 11.75
C GLU A 66 -0.97 16.76 12.32
N GLN A 67 -1.40 15.55 11.96
CA GLN A 67 -0.74 14.31 12.39
C GLN A 67 0.69 14.18 11.82
N ILE A 68 0.90 14.60 10.57
CA ILE A 68 2.24 14.64 9.96
C ILE A 68 3.15 15.63 10.73
N MET A 69 2.65 16.82 11.07
CA MET A 69 3.40 17.80 11.86
C MET A 69 3.74 17.31 13.27
N LYS A 70 2.92 16.44 13.85
CA LYS A 70 3.19 15.75 15.13
C LYS A 70 4.22 14.63 14.99
N GLY A 71 4.75 14.38 13.80
CA GLY A 71 5.77 13.35 13.53
C GLY A 71 5.21 11.93 13.48
N GLN A 72 3.89 11.76 13.28
CA GLN A 72 3.30 10.43 13.13
C GLN A 72 3.73 9.77 11.81
N SER A 73 3.88 8.45 11.83
CA SER A 73 4.12 7.68 10.62
C SER A 73 2.82 7.55 9.79
N ASP A 74 2.97 7.30 8.50
CA ASP A 74 1.82 7.15 7.59
C ASP A 74 0.89 6.01 8.02
N GLU A 75 1.46 4.91 8.52
CA GLU A 75 0.69 3.78 9.05
C GLU A 75 -0.12 4.17 10.30
N ASN A 76 0.47 4.93 11.22
CA ASN A 76 -0.23 5.41 12.40
C ASN A 76 -1.37 6.36 12.03
N ILE A 77 -1.18 7.20 11.02
CA ILE A 77 -2.21 8.12 10.53
C ILE A 77 -3.36 7.32 9.90
N LYS A 78 -3.06 6.31 9.07
CA LYS A 78 -4.06 5.42 8.49
C LYS A 78 -4.84 4.68 9.58
N GLN A 79 -4.15 4.10 10.56
CA GLN A 79 -4.79 3.41 11.67
C GLN A 79 -5.71 4.34 12.47
N PHE A 80 -5.26 5.54 12.76
CA PHE A 80 -6.08 6.56 13.44
C PHE A 80 -7.37 6.89 12.66
N LEU A 81 -7.28 6.98 11.33
CA LEU A 81 -8.44 7.22 10.48
C LEU A 81 -9.39 6.01 10.47
N VAL A 82 -8.86 4.79 10.39
CA VAL A 82 -9.63 3.55 10.46
C VAL A 82 -10.34 3.42 11.81
N ASP A 83 -9.67 3.70 12.91
CA ASP A 83 -10.26 3.64 14.25
C ASP A 83 -11.42 4.64 14.44
N LYS A 84 -11.36 5.79 13.77
CA LYS A 84 -12.41 6.82 13.85
C LYS A 84 -13.56 6.62 12.88
N TYR A 85 -13.27 6.20 11.65
CA TYR A 85 -14.21 6.22 10.54
C TYR A 85 -14.49 4.82 9.95
N GLY A 86 -13.74 3.80 10.42
CA GLY A 86 -13.84 2.43 9.94
C GLY A 86 -12.95 2.15 8.71
N ASP A 87 -12.82 0.87 8.37
CA ASP A 87 -11.94 0.38 7.28
C ASP A 87 -12.27 0.97 5.91
N TRP A 88 -13.51 1.42 5.73
CA TRP A 88 -14.00 2.01 4.48
C TRP A 88 -13.33 3.34 4.12
N ILE A 89 -12.64 3.98 5.06
CA ILE A 89 -11.95 5.26 4.81
C ILE A 89 -10.74 5.10 3.91
N LEU A 90 -10.15 3.91 3.87
CA LEU A 90 -9.01 3.62 3.00
C LEU A 90 -9.48 3.14 1.62
N MET A 91 -8.81 3.62 0.56
CA MET A 91 -9.06 3.16 -0.81
C MET A 91 -8.59 1.72 -1.01
N THR A 92 -7.51 1.33 -0.34
CA THR A 92 -6.93 -0.01 -0.38
C THR A 92 -7.30 -0.73 0.92
N PRO A 93 -8.00 -1.87 0.85
CA PRO A 93 -8.34 -2.63 2.05
C PRO A 93 -7.06 -3.09 2.76
N PRO A 94 -7.01 -3.02 4.09
CA PRO A 94 -5.88 -3.50 4.87
C PRO A 94 -5.67 -5.00 4.64
N PHE A 95 -4.42 -5.46 4.72
CA PHE A 95 -4.08 -6.88 4.68
C PHE A 95 -4.35 -7.54 6.05
N ASP A 96 -5.61 -7.64 6.41
CA ASP A 96 -6.05 -8.33 7.62
C ASP A 96 -6.37 -9.80 7.34
N PRO A 97 -6.31 -10.70 8.35
CA PRO A 97 -6.70 -12.10 8.21
C PRO A 97 -8.08 -12.30 7.58
N TYR A 98 -9.01 -11.39 7.84
CA TYR A 98 -10.36 -11.42 7.26
C TYR A 98 -10.39 -11.06 5.77
N THR A 99 -9.42 -10.27 5.28
CA THR A 99 -9.34 -9.90 3.86
C THR A 99 -8.54 -10.88 3.03
N TYR A 100 -7.81 -11.84 3.64
CA TYR A 100 -7.10 -12.90 2.89
C TYR A 100 -8.03 -13.74 2.02
N VAL A 101 -9.24 -14.01 2.49
CA VAL A 101 -10.24 -14.76 1.71
C VAL A 101 -10.56 -14.02 0.40
N LEU A 102 -10.66 -12.69 0.46
CA LEU A 102 -10.92 -11.85 -0.70
C LEU A 102 -9.74 -11.87 -1.70
N TRP A 103 -8.52 -11.82 -1.19
CA TRP A 103 -7.31 -11.82 -2.03
C TRP A 103 -6.99 -13.19 -2.62
N LEU A 104 -7.28 -14.27 -1.89
CA LEU A 104 -7.02 -15.64 -2.32
C LEU A 104 -8.16 -16.21 -3.19
N SER A 105 -9.37 -15.66 -3.10
CA SER A 105 -10.55 -16.17 -3.82
C SER A 105 -10.35 -16.30 -5.34
N PRO A 106 -9.76 -15.33 -6.07
CA PRO A 106 -9.57 -15.48 -7.51
C PRO A 106 -8.59 -16.62 -7.85
N ALA A 107 -7.54 -16.80 -7.05
CA ALA A 107 -6.59 -17.88 -7.26
C ALA A 107 -7.23 -19.26 -7.00
N ILE A 108 -8.05 -19.38 -5.96
CA ILE A 108 -8.78 -20.60 -5.63
C ILE A 108 -9.79 -20.95 -6.73
N ILE A 109 -10.53 -19.95 -7.24
CA ILE A 109 -11.51 -20.17 -8.32
C ILE A 109 -10.83 -20.65 -9.60
N ILE A 110 -9.70 -20.04 -9.98
CA ILE A 110 -8.92 -20.47 -11.15
C ILE A 110 -8.43 -21.91 -10.98
N LEU A 111 -7.92 -22.24 -9.80
CA LEU A 111 -7.38 -23.58 -9.50
C LEU A 111 -8.48 -24.64 -9.53
N LEU A 112 -9.64 -24.35 -8.95
CA LEU A 112 -10.82 -25.24 -9.02
C LEU A 112 -11.33 -25.41 -10.46
N SER A 113 -11.33 -24.32 -11.24
CA SER A 113 -11.72 -24.35 -12.65
C SER A 113 -10.77 -25.23 -13.47
N LEU A 114 -9.46 -25.12 -13.26
CA LEU A 114 -8.47 -25.95 -13.93
C LEU A 114 -8.60 -27.44 -13.56
N ILE A 115 -8.84 -27.74 -12.29
CA ILE A 115 -9.07 -29.12 -11.82
C ILE A 115 -10.33 -29.68 -12.50
N HIS A 116 -11.40 -28.89 -12.58
CA HIS A 116 -12.66 -29.32 -13.20
C HIS A 116 -12.53 -29.56 -14.71
N ILE A 117 -11.70 -28.76 -15.41
CA ILE A 117 -11.42 -28.94 -16.85
C ILE A 117 -10.50 -30.15 -17.07
N SER A 118 -9.60 -30.45 -16.16
CA SER A 118 -8.65 -31.57 -16.29
C SER A 118 -9.23 -32.93 -15.91
N GLU A 119 -10.42 -32.98 -15.33
CA GLU A 119 -11.15 -34.24 -15.16
C GLU A 119 -11.71 -34.69 -16.51
N PRO A 120 -11.12 -35.75 -17.15
CA PRO A 120 -11.72 -36.28 -18.36
C PRO A 120 -13.09 -36.85 -17.96
N THR A 121 -14.14 -36.31 -18.55
CA THR A 121 -15.45 -36.92 -18.53
C THR A 121 -15.30 -38.39 -18.95
N ARG A 122 -15.23 -39.29 -17.97
CA ARG A 122 -15.37 -40.72 -18.23
C ARG A 122 -16.81 -40.94 -18.65
N GLN A 123 -17.05 -40.72 -19.93
CA GLN A 123 -18.26 -41.20 -20.57
C GLN A 123 -18.14 -42.72 -20.51
N GLU A 124 -18.82 -43.32 -19.55
CA GLU A 124 -19.17 -44.73 -19.65
C GLU A 124 -20.16 -44.85 -20.80
N ALA A 125 -19.64 -45.45 -21.86
CA ALA A 125 -20.47 -45.95 -22.93
C ALA A 125 -21.30 -47.13 -22.45
#